data_d282dc1f2f0831ae2d321dfb86627a1a
#
_entry.id   d282dc1f2f0831ae2d321dfb86627a1a
#
_cell.length_a   1.000
_cell.length_b   1.000
_cell.length_c   1.000
_cell.angle_alpha   90.00
_cell.angle_beta   90.00
_cell.angle_gamma   90.00
#
_symmetry.space_group_name_H-M   'P 1'
#
loop_
_entity.id
_entity.type
_entity.pdbx_description
1 polymer ?
#
loop_
_entity_poly.entity_id
_entity_poly.type
_entity_poly.pdbx_seq_one_letter_code
_entity_poly.pdbx_strand_id
1 'polypeptide(L)'
;MFSKLTTKIAMRKAGIPSNTFSMPETKSGSNSKDGGVGNAALLPVNNPFANLSVPKSWQSWATPAPAPVEVAAPPVIGTKAPGNATLRVPGNDGRPSVVVFLRHAGCPFAEKTFIELRRLANKYPRLSFIGVSHSSKAATDRWVTQMGGAWAVQIVIDESRELYALWGLGISTTYHLLNPWTQMARTKLGNTEGIWGREVDPSGNRWQVGGAWSIDELGVVRWGGVSATADIQPDLVDACKTLGAV
;
A
#
# COMPACT_ATOMS: atom_id res chain seq x y z
N MET A 1 19.17 25.20 5.02
CA MET A 1 18.22 26.32 5.19
C MET A 1 17.20 26.43 4.04
N PHE A 2 16.95 25.39 3.23
CA PHE A 2 16.12 25.42 2.01
C PHE A 2 14.75 24.69 2.12
N SER A 3 14.39 24.10 3.27
CA SER A 3 13.19 23.25 3.35
C SER A 3 11.87 23.99 3.67
N LYS A 4 11.92 25.17 4.28
CA LYS A 4 10.70 25.89 4.70
C LYS A 4 10.01 26.70 3.57
N LEU A 5 10.75 27.06 2.52
CA LEU A 5 10.22 27.89 1.43
C LEU A 5 9.46 27.07 0.39
N THR A 6 9.94 25.87 0.10
CA THR A 6 9.31 24.96 -0.88
C THR A 6 7.97 24.41 -0.40
N THR A 7 7.83 24.16 0.91
CA THR A 7 6.58 23.68 1.50
C THR A 7 5.46 24.72 1.44
N LYS A 8 5.79 26.02 1.66
CA LYS A 8 4.80 27.12 1.56
C LYS A 8 4.27 27.33 0.15
N ILE A 9 5.10 27.15 -0.87
CA ILE A 9 4.69 27.30 -2.28
C ILE A 9 3.80 26.16 -2.73
N ALA A 10 4.09 24.93 -2.29
CA ALA A 10 3.26 23.77 -2.59
C ALA A 10 1.86 23.84 -1.95
N MET A 11 1.77 24.36 -0.71
CA MET A 11 0.49 24.52 -0.01
C MET A 11 -0.40 25.60 -0.64
N ARG A 12 0.19 26.69 -1.15
CA ARG A 12 -0.57 27.77 -1.84
C ARG A 12 -1.20 27.29 -3.16
N LYS A 13 -0.53 26.39 -3.89
CA LYS A 13 -1.09 25.78 -5.11
C LYS A 13 -2.19 24.77 -4.83
N ALA A 14 -2.24 24.20 -3.63
CA ALA A 14 -3.27 23.26 -3.19
C ALA A 14 -4.49 23.93 -2.55
N GLY A 15 -4.55 25.28 -2.52
CA GLY A 15 -5.70 26.01 -1.96
C GLY A 15 -5.79 25.95 -0.44
N ILE A 16 -4.71 25.64 0.28
CA ILE A 16 -4.68 25.54 1.74
C ILE A 16 -4.24 26.89 2.31
N PRO A 17 -5.04 27.54 3.20
CA PRO A 17 -4.66 28.79 3.81
C PRO A 17 -3.36 28.65 4.61
N SER A 18 -2.44 29.61 4.46
CA SER A 18 -1.10 29.59 5.06
C SER A 18 -1.06 29.65 6.60
N ASN A 19 -2.21 29.80 7.27
CA ASN A 19 -2.31 29.96 8.71
C ASN A 19 -2.65 28.66 9.46
N THR A 20 -2.77 27.53 8.75
CA THR A 20 -3.26 26.26 9.32
C THR A 20 -2.19 25.49 10.11
N PHE A 21 -0.92 25.89 10.05
CA PHE A 21 0.19 25.23 10.74
C PHE A 21 1.15 26.23 11.41
N SER A 22 0.69 26.95 12.41
CA SER A 22 1.58 27.58 13.40
C SER A 22 1.63 26.69 14.64
N MET A 23 2.70 25.94 14.79
CA MET A 23 3.02 25.28 16.05
C MET A 23 3.39 26.34 17.07
N PRO A 24 2.86 26.29 18.30
CA PRO A 24 3.32 27.15 19.39
C PRO A 24 4.78 26.81 19.73
N GLU A 25 5.64 27.83 19.75
CA GLU A 25 7.03 27.69 20.21
C GLU A 25 7.03 27.37 21.70
N THR A 26 7.50 26.19 22.07
CA THR A 26 7.80 25.86 23.47
C THR A 26 9.04 26.65 23.90
N LYS A 27 8.84 27.67 24.70
CA LYS A 27 9.93 28.33 25.43
C LYS A 27 10.50 27.37 26.47
N SER A 28 11.74 26.96 26.27
CA SER A 28 12.57 26.27 27.28
C SER A 28 12.86 27.23 28.42
N GLY A 29 12.22 27.02 29.56
CA GLY A 29 12.57 27.65 30.83
C GLY A 29 13.10 26.60 31.78
N SER A 30 14.40 26.63 32.02
CA SER A 30 15.07 25.85 33.07
C SER A 30 14.71 26.42 34.45
N ASN A 31 14.14 25.59 35.36
CA ASN A 31 14.49 25.67 36.76
C ASN A 31 14.16 24.35 37.48
N SER A 32 15.18 23.84 38.13
CA SER A 32 15.18 22.68 39.02
C SER A 32 14.59 23.06 40.39
N LYS A 33 13.80 22.20 41.02
CA LYS A 33 14.01 21.60 42.37
C LYS A 33 12.81 20.83 42.88
N ASP A 34 13.12 19.64 43.38
CA ASP A 34 12.60 18.89 44.52
C ASP A 34 11.13 18.42 44.61
N GLY A 35 11.00 17.11 44.68
CA GLY A 35 10.30 16.41 45.77
C GLY A 35 8.80 16.18 45.60
N GLY A 36 8.37 14.94 45.48
CA GLY A 36 7.02 14.54 45.82
C GLY A 36 6.36 13.53 44.90
N VAL A 37 6.34 12.27 45.35
CA VAL A 37 5.52 11.21 44.76
C VAL A 37 4.05 11.60 44.97
N GLY A 38 3.34 11.92 43.90
CA GLY A 38 1.91 12.19 43.94
C GLY A 38 1.27 11.66 42.65
N ASN A 39 0.27 10.80 42.77
CA ASN A 39 -0.58 10.34 41.69
C ASN A 39 -1.11 11.53 40.88
N ALA A 40 -0.50 11.80 39.73
CA ALA A 40 -1.02 12.77 38.78
C ALA A 40 -2.22 12.14 38.07
N ALA A 41 -3.42 12.46 38.52
CA ALA A 41 -4.64 12.30 37.75
C ALA A 41 -4.45 13.03 36.44
N LEU A 42 -4.50 12.28 35.32
CA LEU A 42 -4.47 12.82 33.96
C LEU A 42 -5.66 13.75 33.81
N LEU A 43 -5.42 15.06 33.83
CA LEU A 43 -6.41 16.05 33.47
C LEU A 43 -6.89 15.77 32.04
N PRO A 44 -8.19 15.82 31.75
CA PRO A 44 -8.67 15.66 30.38
C PRO A 44 -8.10 16.83 29.57
N VAL A 45 -7.19 16.50 28.65
CA VAL A 45 -6.74 17.44 27.63
C VAL A 45 -7.94 17.71 26.74
N ASN A 46 -8.61 18.85 26.94
CA ASN A 46 -9.65 19.34 26.04
C ASN A 46 -8.97 19.54 24.68
N ASN A 47 -9.07 18.54 23.81
CA ASN A 47 -8.61 18.65 22.45
C ASN A 47 -9.66 19.47 21.68
N PRO A 48 -9.38 20.75 21.31
CA PRO A 48 -10.34 21.60 20.60
C PRO A 48 -10.70 21.06 19.19
N PHE A 49 -9.98 20.02 18.76
CA PHE A 49 -10.21 19.36 17.46
C PHE A 49 -10.97 18.04 17.57
N ALA A 50 -11.40 17.62 18.76
CA ALA A 50 -12.09 16.35 18.99
C ALA A 50 -13.42 16.22 18.21
N ASN A 51 -14.01 17.34 17.78
CA ASN A 51 -15.28 17.41 17.03
C ASN A 51 -15.13 17.77 15.53
N LEU A 52 -13.90 17.94 15.04
CA LEU A 52 -13.67 18.09 13.60
C LEU A 52 -13.72 16.71 12.94
N SER A 53 -14.86 16.41 12.31
CA SER A 53 -14.95 15.25 11.41
C SER A 53 -14.05 15.46 10.20
N VAL A 54 -12.81 15.00 10.30
CA VAL A 54 -11.88 15.01 9.17
C VAL A 54 -12.52 14.16 8.07
N PRO A 55 -12.64 14.67 6.82
CA PRO A 55 -13.14 13.86 5.71
C PRO A 55 -12.45 12.51 5.65
N LYS A 56 -13.17 11.42 5.42
CA LYS A 56 -12.62 10.06 5.41
C LYS A 56 -11.41 9.91 4.48
N SER A 57 -11.38 10.66 3.38
CA SER A 57 -10.24 10.74 2.46
C SER A 57 -8.95 11.28 3.12
N TRP A 58 -9.07 12.10 4.15
CA TRP A 58 -7.95 12.68 4.91
C TRP A 58 -7.52 11.78 6.07
N GLN A 59 -8.46 11.00 6.65
CA GLN A 59 -8.16 10.07 7.74
C GLN A 59 -7.10 9.06 7.32
N SER A 60 -7.14 8.57 6.09
CA SER A 60 -6.15 7.62 5.57
C SER A 60 -4.74 8.22 5.38
N TRP A 61 -4.60 9.56 5.33
CA TRP A 61 -3.31 10.24 5.35
C TRP A 61 -2.80 10.47 6.77
N ALA A 62 -3.74 10.63 7.71
CA ALA A 62 -3.44 10.81 9.14
C ALA A 62 -3.27 9.48 9.88
N THR A 63 -3.53 8.34 9.23
CA THR A 63 -3.30 7.02 9.84
C THR A 63 -1.83 6.88 10.19
N PRO A 64 -1.48 6.62 11.46
CA PRO A 64 -0.10 6.43 11.87
C PRO A 64 0.58 5.36 11.02
N ALA A 65 1.87 5.52 10.78
CA ALA A 65 2.65 4.44 10.18
C ALA A 65 2.45 3.18 11.05
N PRO A 66 2.15 2.02 10.44
CA PRO A 66 1.96 0.81 11.22
C PRO A 66 3.27 0.41 11.90
N ALA A 67 3.18 -0.46 12.90
CA ALA A 67 4.35 -1.00 13.58
C ALA A 67 5.39 -1.49 12.55
N PRO A 68 6.68 -1.18 12.73
CA PRO A 68 7.72 -1.63 11.83
C PRO A 68 7.79 -3.15 11.83
N VAL A 69 7.82 -3.76 10.64
CA VAL A 69 8.07 -5.18 10.44
C VAL A 69 9.46 -5.28 9.81
N GLU A 70 10.25 -6.25 10.27
CA GLU A 70 11.56 -6.49 9.67
C GLU A 70 11.38 -6.98 8.23
N VAL A 71 11.93 -6.22 7.27
CA VAL A 71 11.73 -6.48 5.84
C VAL A 71 12.90 -7.27 5.31
N ALA A 72 12.61 -8.46 4.78
CA ALA A 72 13.60 -9.31 4.13
C ALA A 72 14.07 -8.72 2.78
N ALA A 73 15.13 -9.29 2.22
CA ALA A 73 15.51 -8.99 0.85
C ALA A 73 14.43 -9.51 -0.12
N PRO A 74 14.08 -8.77 -1.19
CA PRO A 74 13.10 -9.24 -2.15
C PRO A 74 13.61 -10.48 -2.88
N PRO A 75 12.70 -11.41 -3.25
CA PRO A 75 13.07 -12.63 -3.98
C PRO A 75 13.73 -12.32 -5.32
N VAL A 76 14.79 -13.03 -5.61
CA VAL A 76 15.58 -12.86 -6.85
C VAL A 76 15.16 -13.93 -7.87
N ILE A 77 15.16 -13.56 -9.16
CA ILE A 77 14.89 -14.51 -10.26
C ILE A 77 15.88 -15.68 -10.18
N GLY A 78 15.37 -16.90 -10.29
CA GLY A 78 16.12 -18.14 -10.17
C GLY A 78 16.18 -18.72 -8.76
N THR A 79 15.73 -18.00 -7.73
CA THR A 79 15.66 -18.51 -6.35
C THR A 79 14.28 -19.07 -6.01
N LYS A 80 14.19 -19.85 -4.93
CA LYS A 80 12.89 -20.29 -4.41
C LYS A 80 12.09 -19.10 -3.88
N ALA A 81 10.82 -19.05 -4.26
CA ALA A 81 9.89 -18.07 -3.73
C ALA A 81 9.67 -18.29 -2.23
N PRO A 82 9.69 -17.25 -1.39
CA PRO A 82 9.32 -17.37 -0.01
C PRO A 82 7.83 -17.66 0.12
N GLY A 83 7.47 -18.53 1.06
CA GLY A 83 6.09 -18.90 1.34
C GLY A 83 5.89 -19.15 2.82
N ASN A 84 4.63 -19.16 3.23
CA ASN A 84 4.21 -19.54 4.57
C ASN A 84 2.86 -20.30 4.51
N ALA A 85 2.24 -20.55 5.66
CA ALA A 85 0.96 -21.24 5.72
C ALA A 85 -0.18 -20.51 5.00
N THR A 86 -0.10 -19.17 4.91
CA THR A 86 -1.13 -18.29 4.30
C THR A 86 -0.95 -18.18 2.79
N LEU A 87 0.31 -18.08 2.31
CA LEU A 87 0.64 -18.01 0.88
C LEU A 87 1.51 -19.21 0.50
N ARG A 88 0.92 -20.16 -0.19
CA ARG A 88 1.63 -21.33 -0.73
C ARG A 88 1.90 -21.13 -2.21
N VAL A 89 3.16 -21.14 -2.58
CA VAL A 89 3.60 -21.03 -3.97
C VAL A 89 4.66 -22.12 -4.27
N PRO A 90 4.47 -22.93 -5.32
CA PRO A 90 3.29 -22.98 -6.17
C PRO A 90 2.03 -23.32 -5.36
N GLY A 91 0.84 -23.04 -5.92
CA GLY A 91 -0.43 -23.35 -5.25
C GLY A 91 -0.55 -24.82 -4.82
N ASN A 92 -1.56 -25.14 -4.02
CA ASN A 92 -1.79 -26.52 -3.53
C ASN A 92 -1.99 -27.56 -4.65
N ASP A 93 -2.35 -27.09 -5.84
CA ASP A 93 -2.56 -27.86 -7.07
C ASP A 93 -1.30 -27.96 -7.93
N GLY A 94 -0.15 -27.44 -7.47
CA GLY A 94 1.12 -27.45 -8.18
C GLY A 94 1.18 -26.53 -9.39
N ARG A 95 0.15 -25.72 -9.67
CA ARG A 95 0.15 -24.82 -10.83
C ARG A 95 1.14 -23.68 -10.65
N PRO A 96 1.83 -23.26 -11.73
CA PRO A 96 2.59 -22.03 -11.73
C PRO A 96 1.72 -20.85 -11.30
N SER A 97 2.30 -19.90 -10.61
CA SER A 97 1.54 -18.84 -9.94
C SER A 97 2.01 -17.44 -10.33
N VAL A 98 1.07 -16.52 -10.53
CA VAL A 98 1.33 -15.07 -10.60
C VAL A 98 0.81 -14.45 -9.30
N VAL A 99 1.73 -13.91 -8.49
CA VAL A 99 1.42 -13.29 -7.20
C VAL A 99 1.58 -11.79 -7.31
N VAL A 100 0.54 -11.04 -6.91
CA VAL A 100 0.54 -9.58 -6.91
C VAL A 100 0.26 -9.08 -5.50
N PHE A 101 1.18 -8.31 -4.96
CA PHE A 101 1.02 -7.60 -3.70
C PHE A 101 0.45 -6.21 -3.97
N LEU A 102 -0.81 -6.02 -3.60
CA LEU A 102 -1.54 -4.78 -3.84
C LEU A 102 -1.10 -3.70 -2.86
N ARG A 103 -1.02 -2.45 -3.30
CA ARG A 103 -0.62 -1.36 -2.42
C ARG A 103 -1.60 -1.12 -1.27
N HIS A 104 -2.86 -0.93 -1.54
CA HIS A 104 -3.97 -0.90 -0.57
C HIS A 104 -5.30 -0.88 -1.31
N ALA A 105 -6.36 -1.34 -0.68
CA ALA A 105 -7.72 -1.19 -1.17
C ALA A 105 -8.08 0.30 -1.33
N GLY A 106 -8.63 0.67 -2.48
CA GLY A 106 -8.95 2.06 -2.85
C GLY A 106 -7.87 2.79 -3.66
N CYS A 107 -6.66 2.23 -3.82
CA CYS A 107 -5.64 2.80 -4.68
C CYS A 107 -6.00 2.62 -6.18
N PRO A 108 -5.98 3.68 -7.01
CA PRO A 108 -6.33 3.55 -8.44
C PRO A 108 -5.35 2.66 -9.19
N PHE A 109 -4.07 2.67 -8.84
CA PHE A 109 -3.07 1.79 -9.45
C PHE A 109 -3.27 0.33 -9.04
N ALA A 110 -3.60 0.06 -7.77
CA ALA A 110 -3.96 -1.29 -7.34
C ALA A 110 -5.24 -1.78 -8.02
N GLU A 111 -6.23 -0.90 -8.25
CA GLU A 111 -7.44 -1.22 -8.99
C GLU A 111 -7.13 -1.64 -10.43
N LYS A 112 -6.34 -0.86 -11.16
CA LYS A 112 -5.90 -1.20 -12.51
C LYS A 112 -5.15 -2.53 -12.56
N THR A 113 -4.17 -2.73 -11.67
CA THR A 113 -3.41 -3.98 -11.59
C THR A 113 -4.32 -5.17 -11.30
N PHE A 114 -5.31 -5.01 -10.41
CA PHE A 114 -6.24 -6.09 -10.07
C PHE A 114 -7.19 -6.42 -11.23
N ILE A 115 -7.68 -5.43 -11.96
CA ILE A 115 -8.50 -5.65 -13.18
C ILE A 115 -7.72 -6.46 -14.21
N GLU A 116 -6.45 -6.12 -14.41
CA GLU A 116 -5.59 -6.85 -15.36
C GLU A 116 -5.30 -8.28 -14.87
N LEU A 117 -4.98 -8.44 -13.56
CA LEU A 117 -4.78 -9.76 -12.94
C LEU A 117 -6.00 -10.66 -13.16
N ARG A 118 -7.20 -10.13 -12.93
CA ARG A 118 -8.47 -10.83 -13.14
C ARG A 118 -8.72 -11.22 -14.60
N ARG A 119 -8.41 -10.30 -15.53
CA ARG A 119 -8.51 -10.57 -16.98
C ARG A 119 -7.61 -11.72 -17.40
N LEU A 120 -6.37 -11.74 -16.90
CA LEU A 120 -5.41 -12.80 -17.20
C LEU A 120 -5.77 -14.13 -16.52
N ALA A 121 -6.32 -14.10 -15.31
CA ALA A 121 -6.79 -15.29 -14.61
C ALA A 121 -7.86 -16.04 -15.42
N ASN A 122 -8.77 -15.30 -16.06
CA ASN A 122 -9.77 -15.92 -16.94
C ASN A 122 -9.18 -16.39 -18.27
N LYS A 123 -8.16 -15.71 -18.77
CA LYS A 123 -7.51 -16.06 -20.05
C LYS A 123 -6.61 -17.30 -19.91
N TYR A 124 -5.93 -17.47 -18.78
CA TYR A 124 -4.93 -18.51 -18.57
C TYR A 124 -5.28 -19.42 -17.37
N PRO A 125 -6.28 -20.30 -17.49
CA PRO A 125 -6.77 -21.12 -16.38
C PRO A 125 -5.75 -22.16 -15.86
N ARG A 126 -4.67 -22.41 -16.61
CA ARG A 126 -3.57 -23.28 -16.16
C ARG A 126 -2.65 -22.63 -15.16
N LEU A 127 -2.70 -21.31 -15.02
CA LEU A 127 -1.95 -20.56 -14.01
C LEU A 127 -2.83 -20.28 -12.80
N SER A 128 -2.22 -20.15 -11.65
CA SER A 128 -2.84 -19.64 -10.42
C SER A 128 -2.57 -18.14 -10.30
N PHE A 129 -3.61 -17.34 -10.07
CA PHE A 129 -3.49 -15.89 -9.90
C PHE A 129 -3.88 -15.49 -8.50
N ILE A 130 -2.96 -14.84 -7.78
CA ILE A 130 -3.10 -14.52 -6.37
C ILE A 130 -2.90 -13.02 -6.15
N GLY A 131 -3.91 -12.37 -5.55
CA GLY A 131 -3.81 -10.99 -5.08
C GLY A 131 -3.66 -10.95 -3.57
N VAL A 132 -2.57 -10.37 -3.06
CA VAL A 132 -2.33 -10.20 -1.63
C VAL A 132 -2.73 -8.78 -1.22
N SER A 133 -3.55 -8.65 -0.18
CA SER A 133 -4.01 -7.39 0.37
C SER A 133 -3.64 -7.28 1.85
N HIS A 134 -3.10 -6.13 2.26
CA HIS A 134 -2.84 -5.83 3.68
C HIS A 134 -3.98 -5.01 4.33
N SER A 135 -4.99 -4.63 3.57
CA SER A 135 -6.22 -4.07 4.15
C SER A 135 -7.01 -5.19 4.82
N SER A 136 -7.85 -4.85 5.79
CA SER A 136 -8.69 -5.83 6.49
C SER A 136 -9.52 -6.64 5.49
N LYS A 137 -9.89 -7.86 5.90
CA LYS A 137 -10.74 -8.72 5.06
C LYS A 137 -12.02 -8.00 4.63
N ALA A 138 -12.69 -7.31 5.56
CA ALA A 138 -13.92 -6.59 5.27
C ALA A 138 -13.71 -5.44 4.27
N ALA A 139 -12.61 -4.68 4.38
CA ALA A 139 -12.27 -3.61 3.45
C ALA A 139 -11.92 -4.16 2.06
N THR A 140 -11.14 -5.23 2.02
CA THR A 140 -10.76 -5.89 0.76
C THR A 140 -11.97 -6.49 0.05
N ASP A 141 -12.85 -7.17 0.76
CA ASP A 141 -14.07 -7.77 0.20
C ASP A 141 -14.99 -6.69 -0.39
N ARG A 142 -15.21 -5.56 0.32
CA ARG A 142 -15.98 -4.42 -0.21
C ARG A 142 -15.35 -3.86 -1.48
N TRP A 143 -14.04 -3.65 -1.47
CA TRP A 143 -13.32 -3.10 -2.62
C TRP A 143 -13.38 -4.04 -3.82
N VAL A 144 -13.16 -5.34 -3.63
CA VAL A 144 -13.28 -6.37 -4.69
C VAL A 144 -14.69 -6.43 -5.24
N THR A 145 -15.71 -6.38 -4.38
CA THR A 145 -17.14 -6.35 -4.80
C THR A 145 -17.44 -5.12 -5.66
N GLN A 146 -16.95 -3.94 -5.29
CA GLN A 146 -17.11 -2.70 -6.07
C GLN A 146 -16.49 -2.77 -7.47
N MET A 147 -15.49 -3.63 -7.67
CA MET A 147 -14.87 -3.88 -8.97
C MET A 147 -15.52 -5.03 -9.76
N GLY A 148 -16.61 -5.61 -9.27
CA GLY A 148 -17.31 -6.71 -9.91
C GLY A 148 -16.80 -8.11 -9.55
N GLY A 149 -16.15 -8.26 -8.40
CA GLY A 149 -15.72 -9.55 -7.84
C GLY A 149 -14.30 -9.97 -8.21
N ALA A 150 -13.81 -11.03 -7.57
CA ALA A 150 -12.47 -11.57 -7.76
C ALA A 150 -12.35 -12.54 -8.94
N TRP A 151 -13.47 -13.19 -9.32
CA TRP A 151 -13.55 -14.23 -10.34
C TRP A 151 -12.58 -15.40 -10.04
N ALA A 152 -11.63 -15.68 -10.96
CA ALA A 152 -10.64 -16.74 -10.80
C ALA A 152 -9.38 -16.31 -10.02
N VAL A 153 -9.34 -15.09 -9.45
CA VAL A 153 -8.24 -14.62 -8.62
C VAL A 153 -8.45 -15.04 -7.18
N GLN A 154 -7.47 -15.72 -6.59
CA GLN A 154 -7.43 -15.99 -5.17
C GLN A 154 -7.02 -14.72 -4.41
N ILE A 155 -7.75 -14.34 -3.38
CA ILE A 155 -7.41 -13.22 -2.49
C ILE A 155 -6.82 -13.75 -1.20
N VAL A 156 -5.64 -13.28 -0.87
CA VAL A 156 -4.93 -13.54 0.38
C VAL A 156 -4.91 -12.26 1.22
N ILE A 157 -5.33 -12.36 2.47
CA ILE A 157 -5.33 -11.24 3.42
C ILE A 157 -4.11 -11.35 4.33
N ASP A 158 -3.33 -10.28 4.40
CA ASP A 158 -2.11 -10.15 5.20
C ASP A 158 -2.13 -8.84 5.98
N GLU A 159 -3.06 -8.70 6.92
CA GLU A 159 -3.23 -7.48 7.73
C GLU A 159 -1.99 -7.19 8.58
N SER A 160 -1.28 -8.22 9.03
CA SER A 160 -0.01 -8.10 9.77
C SER A 160 1.16 -7.62 8.90
N ARG A 161 1.05 -7.73 7.58
CA ARG A 161 2.10 -7.42 6.58
C ARG A 161 3.34 -8.30 6.70
N GLU A 162 3.22 -9.46 7.32
CA GLU A 162 4.32 -10.43 7.41
C GLU A 162 4.70 -11.00 6.05
N LEU A 163 3.71 -11.29 5.18
CA LEU A 163 3.97 -11.70 3.80
C LEU A 163 4.62 -10.57 3.00
N TYR A 164 4.13 -9.33 3.14
CA TYR A 164 4.76 -8.18 2.48
C TYR A 164 6.23 -8.07 2.90
N ALA A 165 6.52 -8.14 4.19
CA ALA A 165 7.87 -8.07 4.72
C ALA A 165 8.75 -9.23 4.23
N LEU A 166 8.22 -10.46 4.21
CA LEU A 166 8.89 -11.66 3.72
C LEU A 166 9.27 -11.56 2.23
N TRP A 167 8.48 -10.81 1.44
CA TRP A 167 8.73 -10.56 0.01
C TRP A 167 9.48 -9.24 -0.26
N GLY A 168 10.07 -8.64 0.77
CA GLY A 168 10.88 -7.43 0.63
C GLY A 168 10.07 -6.14 0.44
N LEU A 169 8.78 -6.17 0.77
CA LEU A 169 7.85 -5.06 0.55
C LEU A 169 7.65 -4.26 1.84
N GLY A 170 8.46 -3.24 2.03
CA GLY A 170 8.40 -2.33 3.16
C GLY A 170 7.43 -1.16 2.98
N ILE A 171 7.59 -0.18 3.86
CA ILE A 171 6.89 1.11 3.79
C ILE A 171 7.70 2.07 2.91
N SER A 172 7.01 2.73 1.99
CA SER A 172 7.63 3.65 1.04
C SER A 172 7.98 4.99 1.66
N THR A 173 8.92 5.69 1.01
CA THR A 173 9.20 7.09 1.27
C THR A 173 8.16 8.01 0.64
N THR A 174 8.16 9.29 1.05
CA THR A 174 7.29 10.33 0.47
C THR A 174 7.41 10.43 -1.05
N TYR A 175 8.63 10.24 -1.58
CA TYR A 175 8.89 10.31 -3.02
C TYR A 175 8.14 9.23 -3.81
N HIS A 176 8.05 8.03 -3.29
CA HIS A 176 7.36 6.91 -3.95
C HIS A 176 5.90 7.24 -4.32
N LEU A 177 5.21 8.01 -3.47
CA LEU A 177 3.79 8.32 -3.61
C LEU A 177 3.52 9.74 -4.13
N LEU A 178 4.30 10.72 -3.67
CA LEU A 178 4.02 12.15 -3.87
C LEU A 178 4.87 12.79 -4.98
N ASN A 179 5.62 12.00 -5.76
CA ASN A 179 6.35 12.56 -6.88
C ASN A 179 5.38 13.07 -7.98
N PRO A 180 5.76 14.11 -8.75
CA PRO A 180 4.88 14.71 -9.76
C PRO A 180 4.39 13.72 -10.82
N TRP A 181 5.23 12.76 -11.19
CA TRP A 181 4.91 11.77 -12.22
C TRP A 181 3.79 10.83 -11.77
N THR A 182 3.82 10.37 -10.51
CA THR A 182 2.74 9.56 -9.92
C THR A 182 1.41 10.33 -9.90
N GLN A 183 1.43 11.64 -9.61
CA GLN A 183 0.21 12.45 -9.63
C GLN A 183 -0.33 12.65 -11.05
N MET A 184 0.56 12.86 -12.03
CA MET A 184 0.18 12.93 -13.45
C MET A 184 -0.38 11.58 -13.95
N ALA A 185 0.27 10.48 -13.61
CA ALA A 185 -0.18 9.13 -13.95
C ALA A 185 -1.57 8.82 -13.36
N ARG A 186 -1.82 9.23 -12.11
CA ARG A 186 -3.15 9.11 -11.47
C ARG A 186 -4.21 9.90 -12.24
N THR A 187 -3.93 11.15 -12.59
CA THR A 187 -4.86 11.99 -13.35
C THR A 187 -5.12 11.42 -14.73
N LYS A 188 -4.06 10.95 -15.42
CA LYS A 188 -4.19 10.28 -16.71
C LYS A 188 -5.09 9.05 -16.59
N LEU A 189 -4.84 8.17 -15.63
CA LEU A 189 -5.62 6.95 -15.40
C LEU A 189 -7.11 7.26 -15.16
N GLY A 190 -7.40 8.28 -14.34
CA GLY A 190 -8.77 8.75 -14.12
C GLY A 190 -9.44 9.25 -15.39
N ASN A 191 -8.74 10.07 -16.18
CA ASN A 191 -9.30 10.67 -17.40
C ASN A 191 -9.47 9.67 -18.55
N THR A 192 -8.54 8.70 -18.69
CA THR A 192 -8.55 7.79 -19.84
C THR A 192 -9.31 6.49 -19.59
N GLU A 193 -9.31 6.00 -18.35
CA GLU A 193 -9.90 4.71 -17.99
C GLU A 193 -11.02 4.81 -16.93
N GLY A 194 -11.31 6.01 -16.45
CA GLY A 194 -12.33 6.24 -15.41
C GLY A 194 -11.91 5.74 -14.02
N ILE A 195 -10.64 5.34 -13.83
CA ILE A 195 -10.14 4.77 -12.58
C ILE A 195 -9.54 5.89 -11.71
N TRP A 196 -10.36 6.48 -10.85
CA TRP A 196 -9.94 7.56 -9.94
C TRP A 196 -9.48 7.07 -8.57
N GLY A 197 -9.64 5.79 -8.30
CA GLY A 197 -9.54 5.18 -6.98
C GLY A 197 -10.85 5.27 -6.21
N ARG A 198 -10.90 4.51 -5.13
CA ARG A 198 -12.09 4.38 -4.28
C ARG A 198 -11.81 4.86 -2.88
N GLU A 199 -12.83 4.87 -2.03
CA GLU A 199 -12.67 5.19 -0.62
C GLU A 199 -11.62 4.25 0.01
N VAL A 200 -10.64 4.85 0.71
CA VAL A 200 -9.58 4.10 1.39
C VAL A 200 -10.01 3.83 2.81
N ASP A 201 -10.09 2.55 3.16
CA ASP A 201 -10.37 2.12 4.51
C ASP A 201 -9.16 2.38 5.44
N PRO A 202 -9.39 2.80 6.70
CA PRO A 202 -8.30 3.04 7.65
C PRO A 202 -7.40 1.83 7.94
N SER A 203 -7.89 0.59 7.69
CA SER A 203 -7.07 -0.62 7.82
C SER A 203 -5.95 -0.72 6.79
N GLY A 204 -6.07 0.00 5.66
CA GLY A 204 -5.06 0.01 4.60
C GLY A 204 -4.06 1.16 4.76
N ASN A 205 -2.77 0.87 4.62
CA ASN A 205 -1.73 1.88 4.66
C ASN A 205 -1.35 2.36 3.25
N ARG A 206 -1.46 3.66 2.99
CA ARG A 206 -1.11 4.27 1.70
C ARG A 206 0.37 4.17 1.35
N TRP A 207 1.23 4.03 2.35
CA TRP A 207 2.68 3.98 2.19
C TRP A 207 3.21 2.58 1.86
N GLN A 208 2.36 1.55 1.92
CA GLN A 208 2.78 0.19 1.59
C GLN A 208 3.22 0.09 0.14
N VAL A 209 4.41 -0.47 -0.08
CA VAL A 209 4.95 -0.76 -1.41
C VAL A 209 4.29 -2.02 -1.95
N GLY A 210 3.99 -2.05 -3.24
CA GLY A 210 3.52 -3.23 -3.96
C GLY A 210 4.62 -3.88 -4.78
N GLY A 211 4.28 -5.03 -5.35
CA GLY A 211 5.17 -5.78 -6.24
C GLY A 211 4.43 -6.95 -6.89
N ALA A 212 5.07 -7.60 -7.87
CA ALA A 212 4.50 -8.76 -8.52
C ALA A 212 5.61 -9.74 -8.92
N TRP A 213 5.28 -11.04 -8.86
CA TRP A 213 6.20 -12.11 -9.21
C TRP A 213 5.49 -13.24 -9.94
N SER A 214 6.19 -13.89 -10.86
CA SER A 214 5.80 -15.18 -11.42
C SER A 214 6.65 -16.29 -10.84
N ILE A 215 6.02 -17.41 -10.49
CA ILE A 215 6.62 -18.56 -9.82
C ILE A 215 6.23 -19.81 -10.60
N ASP A 216 7.22 -20.64 -10.96
CA ASP A 216 6.97 -21.87 -11.68
C ASP A 216 6.44 -23.03 -10.79
N GLU A 217 6.19 -24.18 -11.41
CA GLU A 217 5.71 -25.41 -10.76
C GLU A 217 6.67 -25.94 -9.69
N LEU A 218 7.95 -25.59 -9.81
CA LEU A 218 8.97 -25.96 -8.84
C LEU A 218 9.09 -24.94 -7.70
N GLY A 219 8.30 -23.87 -7.69
CA GLY A 219 8.37 -22.78 -6.71
C GLY A 219 9.57 -21.85 -6.92
N VAL A 220 10.11 -21.77 -8.14
CA VAL A 220 11.22 -20.87 -8.47
C VAL A 220 10.68 -19.58 -9.10
N VAL A 221 11.20 -18.44 -8.64
CA VAL A 221 10.85 -17.12 -9.19
C VAL A 221 11.41 -17.02 -10.62
N ARG A 222 10.53 -16.73 -11.59
CA ARG A 222 10.89 -16.59 -13.01
C ARG A 222 10.88 -15.15 -13.49
N TRP A 223 10.12 -14.29 -12.83
CA TRP A 223 9.98 -12.88 -13.16
C TRP A 223 9.48 -12.10 -11.94
N GLY A 224 9.71 -10.80 -11.92
CA GLY A 224 9.08 -9.91 -10.96
C GLY A 224 10.03 -9.05 -10.17
N GLY A 225 9.44 -8.33 -9.22
CA GLY A 225 10.15 -7.43 -8.32
C GLY A 225 9.24 -6.45 -7.61
N VAL A 226 9.88 -5.61 -6.82
CA VAL A 226 9.27 -4.52 -6.06
C VAL A 226 8.98 -3.35 -7.01
N SER A 227 7.81 -2.73 -6.91
CA SER A 227 7.48 -1.53 -7.68
C SER A 227 8.31 -0.33 -7.20
N ALA A 228 9.08 0.29 -8.09
CA ALA A 228 9.94 1.42 -7.76
C ALA A 228 9.15 2.68 -7.37
N THR A 229 7.99 2.91 -8.00
CA THR A 229 7.05 3.99 -7.65
C THR A 229 5.61 3.48 -7.68
N ALA A 230 4.70 4.25 -7.09
CA ALA A 230 3.30 3.84 -6.93
C ALA A 230 2.54 3.68 -8.25
N ASP A 231 2.95 4.38 -9.29
CA ASP A 231 2.34 4.41 -10.62
C ASP A 231 2.87 3.33 -11.57
N ILE A 232 4.01 2.70 -11.24
CA ILE A 232 4.55 1.62 -12.06
C ILE A 232 3.65 0.40 -11.94
N GLN A 233 3.03 0.04 -13.07
CA GLN A 233 2.22 -1.16 -13.20
C GLN A 233 3.12 -2.34 -13.59
N PRO A 234 3.02 -3.49 -12.92
CA PRO A 234 3.73 -4.69 -13.33
C PRO A 234 3.21 -5.18 -14.70
N ASP A 235 4.11 -5.59 -15.59
CA ASP A 235 3.72 -6.25 -16.84
C ASP A 235 3.30 -7.71 -16.57
N LEU A 236 2.03 -7.89 -16.22
CA LEU A 236 1.49 -9.21 -15.88
C LEU A 236 1.39 -10.13 -17.12
N VAL A 237 1.38 -9.57 -18.33
CA VAL A 237 1.43 -10.38 -19.56
C VAL A 237 2.81 -11.01 -19.68
N ASP A 238 3.85 -10.24 -19.41
CA ASP A 238 5.21 -10.76 -19.43
C ASP A 238 5.43 -11.81 -18.32
N ALA A 239 4.87 -11.58 -17.13
CA ALA A 239 4.82 -12.59 -16.08
C ALA A 239 4.22 -13.93 -16.55
N CYS A 240 3.12 -13.89 -17.32
CA CYS A 240 2.50 -15.10 -17.88
C CYS A 240 3.39 -15.77 -18.94
N LYS A 241 4.10 -14.99 -19.78
CA LYS A 241 5.05 -15.54 -20.78
C LYS A 241 6.17 -16.33 -20.13
N THR A 242 6.74 -15.83 -19.03
CA THR A 242 7.81 -16.53 -18.33
C THR A 242 7.38 -17.87 -17.74
N LEU A 243 6.06 -18.10 -17.63
CA LEU A 243 5.45 -19.37 -17.21
C LEU A 243 4.93 -20.22 -18.38
N GLY A 244 5.25 -19.84 -19.61
CA GLY A 244 4.87 -20.59 -20.82
C GLY A 244 3.37 -20.54 -21.15
N ALA A 245 2.65 -19.51 -20.70
CA ALA A 245 1.21 -19.40 -20.93
C ALA A 245 0.82 -18.62 -22.19
N VAL A 246 1.79 -18.01 -22.89
CA VAL A 246 1.61 -17.18 -24.09
C VAL A 246 2.44 -17.73 -25.23
#